data_d09e37ed68f562209bf6dcb4b58fe9bd
#
_entry.id   d09e37ed68f562209bf6dcb4b58fe9bd
#
_cell.length_a   1.000
_cell.length_b   1.000
_cell.length_c   1.000
_cell.angle_alpha   90.00
_cell.angle_beta   90.00
_cell.angle_gamma   90.00
#
_symmetry.space_group_name_H-M   'P 1'
#
loop_
_entity.id
_entity.type
_entity.pdbx_description
1 polymer ?
#
loop_
_entity_poly.entity_id
_entity_poly.type
_entity_poly.pdbx_seq_one_letter_code
_entity_poly.pdbx_strand_id
1 'polypeptide(L)'
;MEVFVASHAPRPRMLVFGAIDFAAALAQQGAFLGYRVTVCDARAVFATPARFPAADEVVVDWPDRYLAGQAAQGAIDARTAICVLTHDPKFDVPLLQVALRLPQVGYIGAMGSRETHTDRLNRLREVGLTEAELARLASPIGLDLGARTPEETAVSIAAEIIAHRWGGGGLPLTDVGGRIHHEPAERAPDPR
;
A
#
# COMPACT_ATOMS: atom_id res chain seq x y z
N MET A 1 11.10 -24.05 34.60
CA MET A 1 9.98 -23.11 34.50
C MET A 1 9.89 -22.75 33.00
N GLU A 2 8.92 -23.28 32.28
CA GLU A 2 8.68 -22.90 30.88
C GLU A 2 7.83 -21.65 30.87
N VAL A 3 8.29 -20.58 30.20
CA VAL A 3 7.54 -19.32 30.04
C VAL A 3 7.00 -19.27 28.62
N PHE A 4 5.68 -19.31 28.48
CA PHE A 4 4.99 -19.10 27.20
C PHE A 4 4.79 -17.59 26.98
N VAL A 5 5.46 -17.00 26.00
CA VAL A 5 5.26 -15.59 25.63
C VAL A 5 4.36 -15.55 24.37
N ALA A 6 3.09 -15.20 24.54
CA ALA A 6 2.19 -14.92 23.41
C ALA A 6 2.32 -13.43 23.03
N SER A 7 2.92 -13.16 21.88
CA SER A 7 2.99 -11.80 21.34
C SER A 7 1.75 -11.51 20.48
N HIS A 8 0.87 -10.63 20.96
CA HIS A 8 -0.26 -10.11 20.21
C HIS A 8 0.13 -8.81 19.50
N ALA A 9 0.73 -8.91 18.32
CA ALA A 9 0.93 -7.74 17.48
C ALA A 9 -0.43 -7.23 16.93
N PRO A 10 -0.69 -5.91 16.91
CA PRO A 10 -1.89 -5.36 16.28
C PRO A 10 -1.94 -5.73 14.81
N ARG A 11 -3.16 -5.76 14.23
CA ARG A 11 -3.37 -6.03 12.79
C ARG A 11 -2.52 -5.06 11.95
N PRO A 12 -1.85 -5.52 10.87
CA PRO A 12 -1.18 -4.63 9.93
C PRO A 12 -2.19 -3.66 9.31
N ARG A 13 -1.74 -2.47 8.93
CA ARG A 13 -2.62 -1.46 8.35
C ARG A 13 -2.55 -1.47 6.82
N MET A 14 -3.71 -1.30 6.18
CA MET A 14 -3.81 -1.00 4.77
C MET A 14 -4.52 0.35 4.61
N LEU A 15 -3.82 1.34 4.07
CA LEU A 15 -4.35 2.67 3.80
C LEU A 15 -4.63 2.76 2.30
N VAL A 16 -5.90 2.90 1.94
CA VAL A 16 -6.37 3.00 0.56
C VAL A 16 -6.83 4.43 0.30
N PHE A 17 -6.14 5.13 -0.56
CA PHE A 17 -6.42 6.52 -0.93
C PHE A 17 -7.11 6.60 -2.29
N GLY A 18 -8.33 7.15 -2.30
CA GLY A 18 -9.20 7.23 -3.47
C GLY A 18 -10.42 6.32 -3.34
N ALA A 19 -11.61 6.92 -3.19
CA ALA A 19 -12.88 6.22 -2.98
C ALA A 19 -13.55 5.82 -4.31
N ILE A 20 -12.89 4.94 -5.08
CA ILE A 20 -13.37 4.38 -6.34
C ILE A 20 -13.73 2.89 -6.19
N ASP A 21 -14.30 2.27 -7.21
CA ASP A 21 -14.75 0.86 -7.14
C ASP A 21 -13.60 -0.12 -6.88
N PHE A 22 -12.43 0.15 -7.44
CA PHE A 22 -11.21 -0.61 -7.14
C PHE A 22 -10.84 -0.57 -5.64
N ALA A 23 -11.12 0.54 -4.95
CA ALA A 23 -10.88 0.65 -3.51
C ALA A 23 -11.83 -0.24 -2.70
N ALA A 24 -13.06 -0.44 -3.15
CA ALA A 24 -14.00 -1.34 -2.49
C ALA A 24 -13.53 -2.81 -2.59
N ALA A 25 -13.10 -3.24 -3.77
CA ALA A 25 -12.55 -4.57 -3.98
C ALA A 25 -11.26 -4.78 -3.17
N LEU A 26 -10.36 -3.78 -3.17
CA LEU A 26 -9.11 -3.85 -2.40
C LEU A 26 -9.36 -3.86 -0.89
N ALA A 27 -10.36 -3.13 -0.40
CA ALA A 27 -10.74 -3.16 1.02
C ALA A 27 -11.22 -4.56 1.44
N GLN A 28 -12.03 -5.23 0.61
CA GLN A 28 -12.44 -6.61 0.85
C GLN A 28 -11.24 -7.56 0.89
N GLN A 29 -10.34 -7.45 -0.09
CA GLN A 29 -9.13 -8.27 -0.15
C GLN A 29 -8.19 -8.00 1.02
N GLY A 30 -8.01 -6.75 1.42
CA GLY A 30 -7.21 -6.36 2.59
C GLY A 30 -7.80 -6.93 3.89
N ALA A 31 -9.10 -6.83 4.09
CA ALA A 31 -9.79 -7.40 5.24
C ALA A 31 -9.64 -8.93 5.29
N PHE A 32 -9.77 -9.61 4.14
CA PHE A 32 -9.53 -11.05 4.02
C PHE A 32 -8.12 -11.46 4.45
N LEU A 33 -7.12 -10.66 4.10
CA LEU A 33 -5.72 -10.86 4.48
C LEU A 33 -5.39 -10.43 5.92
N GLY A 34 -6.38 -9.99 6.69
CA GLY A 34 -6.22 -9.62 8.09
C GLY A 34 -5.68 -8.20 8.32
N TYR A 35 -5.68 -7.34 7.32
CA TYR A 35 -5.35 -5.93 7.50
C TYR A 35 -6.48 -5.18 8.22
N ARG A 36 -6.10 -4.16 9.03
CA ARG A 36 -7.00 -3.08 9.39
C ARG A 36 -7.04 -2.10 8.21
N VAL A 37 -8.18 -2.04 7.53
CA VAL A 37 -8.33 -1.26 6.31
C VAL A 37 -8.95 0.10 6.59
N THR A 38 -8.30 1.16 6.12
CA THR A 38 -8.84 2.52 6.09
C THR A 38 -8.94 3.00 4.65
N VAL A 39 -10.11 3.47 4.24
CA VAL A 39 -10.32 4.15 2.95
C VAL A 39 -10.41 5.66 3.21
N CYS A 40 -9.58 6.45 2.51
CA CYS A 40 -9.54 7.90 2.65
C CYS A 40 -9.71 8.60 1.29
N ASP A 41 -10.60 9.58 1.22
CA ASP A 41 -10.79 10.46 0.06
C ASP A 41 -11.29 11.84 0.53
N ALA A 42 -10.81 12.90 -0.12
CA ALA A 42 -11.23 14.27 0.21
C ALA A 42 -12.69 14.56 -0.17
N ARG A 43 -13.30 13.74 -1.02
CA ARG A 43 -14.65 13.94 -1.56
C ARG A 43 -15.66 13.14 -0.76
N ALA A 44 -16.36 13.80 0.15
CA ALA A 44 -17.34 13.18 1.05
C ALA A 44 -18.45 12.37 0.32
N VAL A 45 -18.81 12.79 -0.89
CA VAL A 45 -19.82 12.09 -1.70
C VAL A 45 -19.39 10.67 -2.10
N PHE A 46 -18.10 10.41 -2.18
CA PHE A 46 -17.54 9.10 -2.54
C PHE A 46 -17.08 8.30 -1.31
N ALA A 47 -16.55 8.96 -0.29
CA ALA A 47 -16.05 8.31 0.92
C ALA A 47 -17.20 8.09 1.92
N THR A 48 -17.99 7.04 1.70
CA THR A 48 -19.10 6.69 2.59
C THR A 48 -18.98 5.25 3.09
N PRO A 49 -19.33 4.96 4.36
CA PRO A 49 -19.29 3.60 4.89
C PRO A 49 -20.14 2.60 4.09
N ALA A 50 -21.23 3.05 3.49
CA ALA A 50 -22.10 2.22 2.67
C ALA A 50 -21.40 1.69 1.40
N ARG A 51 -20.44 2.43 0.84
CA ARG A 51 -19.65 2.01 -0.32
C ARG A 51 -18.48 1.09 0.06
N PHE A 52 -18.01 1.16 1.28
CA PHE A 52 -16.84 0.41 1.76
C PHE A 52 -17.15 -0.41 3.02
N PRO A 53 -18.09 -1.35 2.97
CA PRO A 53 -18.54 -2.09 4.15
C PRO A 53 -17.45 -3.01 4.74
N ALA A 54 -16.41 -3.33 3.98
CA ALA A 54 -15.29 -4.15 4.43
C ALA A 54 -14.13 -3.32 5.03
N ALA A 55 -14.19 -1.98 4.94
CA ALA A 55 -13.21 -1.13 5.59
C ALA A 55 -13.52 -0.99 7.08
N ASP A 56 -12.51 -1.06 7.94
CA ASP A 56 -12.65 -0.77 9.37
C ASP A 56 -12.93 0.72 9.62
N GLU A 57 -12.49 1.58 8.68
CA GLU A 57 -12.64 3.03 8.78
C GLU A 57 -12.76 3.68 7.40
N VAL A 58 -13.68 4.65 7.26
CA VAL A 58 -13.80 5.48 6.07
C VAL A 58 -13.64 6.95 6.48
N VAL A 59 -12.65 7.62 5.90
CA VAL A 59 -12.21 8.96 6.30
C VAL A 59 -12.45 9.95 5.17
N VAL A 60 -13.05 11.08 5.50
CA VAL A 60 -13.17 12.24 4.60
C VAL A 60 -12.12 13.26 5.00
N ASP A 61 -10.99 13.23 4.33
CA ASP A 61 -9.89 14.17 4.56
C ASP A 61 -8.98 14.23 3.30
N TRP A 62 -8.13 15.24 3.24
CA TRP A 62 -7.06 15.30 2.25
C TRP A 62 -6.06 14.18 2.50
N PRO A 63 -5.75 13.34 1.48
CA PRO A 63 -4.90 12.16 1.63
C PRO A 63 -3.55 12.43 2.30
N ASP A 64 -2.87 13.48 1.88
CA ASP A 64 -1.58 13.91 2.42
C ASP A 64 -1.67 14.32 3.89
N ARG A 65 -2.70 15.07 4.27
CA ARG A 65 -2.93 15.52 5.65
C ARG A 65 -3.25 14.35 6.57
N TYR A 66 -4.14 13.47 6.13
CA TYR A 66 -4.47 12.25 6.88
C TYR A 66 -3.22 11.41 7.12
N LEU A 67 -2.44 11.12 6.07
CA LEU A 67 -1.23 10.31 6.19
C LEU A 67 -0.19 10.97 7.10
N ALA A 68 0.06 12.28 6.96
CA ALA A 68 0.98 13.02 7.82
C ALA A 68 0.55 12.98 9.29
N GLY A 69 -0.76 13.12 9.56
CA GLY A 69 -1.31 13.00 10.91
C GLY A 69 -1.12 11.61 11.51
N GLN A 70 -1.34 10.54 10.72
CA GLN A 70 -1.10 9.17 11.16
C GLN A 70 0.40 8.90 11.43
N ALA A 71 1.28 9.43 10.60
CA ALA A 71 2.72 9.32 10.78
C ALA A 71 3.20 10.05 12.06
N ALA A 72 2.70 11.26 12.31
CA ALA A 72 3.02 12.02 13.52
C ALA A 72 2.58 11.31 14.82
N GLN A 73 1.53 10.49 14.74
CA GLN A 73 1.04 9.66 15.85
C GLN A 73 1.81 8.33 16.01
N GLY A 74 2.81 8.05 15.16
CA GLY A 74 3.54 6.78 15.17
C GLY A 74 2.70 5.58 14.71
N ALA A 75 1.60 5.83 13.98
CA ALA A 75 0.66 4.80 13.56
C ALA A 75 1.05 4.12 12.22
N ILE A 76 2.17 4.52 11.63
CA ILE A 76 2.73 3.94 10.39
C ILE A 76 3.95 3.11 10.74
N ASP A 77 3.95 1.86 10.34
CA ASP A 77 5.04 0.92 10.60
C ASP A 77 5.41 0.11 9.34
N ALA A 78 6.39 -0.76 9.50
CA ALA A 78 6.91 -1.62 8.44
C ALA A 78 5.94 -2.70 7.96
N ARG A 79 4.76 -2.81 8.55
CA ARG A 79 3.69 -3.71 8.10
C ARG A 79 2.57 -2.93 7.42
N THR A 80 2.70 -1.60 7.36
CA THR A 80 1.71 -0.72 6.73
C THR A 80 1.86 -0.77 5.22
N ALA A 81 0.76 -1.02 4.51
CA ALA A 81 0.65 -0.89 3.06
C ALA A 81 -0.12 0.38 2.70
N ILE A 82 0.44 1.19 1.82
CA ILE A 82 -0.18 2.41 1.27
C ILE A 82 -0.52 2.15 -0.19
N CYS A 83 -1.80 2.23 -0.55
CA CYS A 83 -2.32 2.01 -1.90
C CYS A 83 -3.00 3.29 -2.40
N VAL A 84 -2.38 3.94 -3.39
CA VAL A 84 -2.87 5.18 -4.00
C VAL A 84 -3.65 4.82 -5.25
N LEU A 85 -4.97 4.91 -5.19
CA LEU A 85 -5.88 4.53 -6.27
C LEU A 85 -6.52 5.76 -6.95
N THR A 86 -6.11 6.96 -6.58
CA THR A 86 -6.53 8.18 -7.26
C THR A 86 -5.76 8.35 -8.58
N HIS A 87 -6.29 9.19 -9.48
CA HIS A 87 -5.66 9.54 -10.74
C HIS A 87 -5.44 11.05 -10.89
N ASP A 88 -5.74 11.82 -9.84
CA ASP A 88 -5.63 13.27 -9.86
C ASP A 88 -4.29 13.68 -9.22
N PRO A 89 -3.37 14.29 -10.00
CA PRO A 89 -2.08 14.75 -9.49
C PRO A 89 -2.17 15.68 -8.28
N LYS A 90 -3.28 16.37 -8.14
CA LYS A 90 -3.58 17.25 -6.99
C LYS A 90 -3.59 16.47 -5.66
N PHE A 91 -4.00 15.20 -5.68
CA PHE A 91 -4.01 14.32 -4.51
C PHE A 91 -2.77 13.43 -4.49
N ASP A 92 -2.38 12.87 -5.64
CA ASP A 92 -1.30 11.89 -5.75
C ASP A 92 0.05 12.46 -5.35
N VAL A 93 0.40 13.64 -5.87
CA VAL A 93 1.75 14.21 -5.67
C VAL A 93 2.00 14.57 -4.20
N PRO A 94 1.13 15.34 -3.51
CA PRO A 94 1.31 15.63 -2.09
C PRO A 94 1.32 14.39 -1.21
N LEU A 95 0.41 13.43 -1.49
CA LEU A 95 0.34 12.18 -0.75
C LEU A 95 1.62 11.35 -0.88
N LEU A 96 2.09 11.13 -2.11
CA LEU A 96 3.30 10.35 -2.38
C LEU A 96 4.55 11.06 -1.86
N GLN A 97 4.58 12.39 -1.86
CA GLN A 97 5.67 13.15 -1.25
C GLN A 97 5.78 12.86 0.27
N VAL A 98 4.66 12.73 0.97
CA VAL A 98 4.65 12.31 2.37
C VAL A 98 5.04 10.82 2.47
N ALA A 99 4.37 9.94 1.74
CA ALA A 99 4.53 8.49 1.86
C ALA A 99 5.97 8.03 1.60
N LEU A 100 6.60 8.53 0.53
CA LEU A 100 7.95 8.11 0.11
C LEU A 100 9.06 8.62 1.03
N ARG A 101 8.79 9.65 1.84
CA ARG A 101 9.71 10.14 2.88
C ARG A 101 9.56 9.44 4.22
N LEU A 102 8.52 8.63 4.41
CA LEU A 102 8.36 7.82 5.63
C LEU A 102 9.31 6.61 5.57
N PRO A 103 10.30 6.51 6.46
CA PRO A 103 11.34 5.48 6.35
C PRO A 103 10.81 4.07 6.66
N GLN A 104 9.73 3.96 7.43
CA GLN A 104 9.25 2.69 7.99
C GLN A 104 8.02 2.10 7.27
N VAL A 105 7.59 2.63 6.13
CA VAL A 105 6.45 2.06 5.39
C VAL A 105 6.85 0.76 4.72
N GLY A 106 6.05 -0.29 4.90
CA GLY A 106 6.31 -1.60 4.34
C GLY A 106 6.09 -1.70 2.84
N TYR A 107 5.08 -0.99 2.31
CA TYR A 107 4.75 -1.02 0.88
C TYR A 107 4.07 0.29 0.47
N ILE A 108 4.44 0.82 -0.69
CA ILE A 108 3.81 1.99 -1.30
C ILE A 108 3.56 1.68 -2.77
N GLY A 109 2.30 1.68 -3.18
CA GLY A 109 1.93 1.44 -4.56
C GLY A 109 0.94 2.48 -5.09
N ALA A 110 1.01 2.78 -6.39
CA ALA A 110 0.10 3.74 -7.03
C ALA A 110 -0.47 3.21 -8.34
N MET A 111 -1.79 3.31 -8.49
CA MET A 111 -2.51 2.91 -9.69
C MET A 111 -2.25 3.88 -10.85
N GLY A 112 -2.29 3.35 -12.06
CA GLY A 112 -2.18 4.14 -13.29
C GLY A 112 -1.63 3.32 -14.46
N SER A 113 -1.67 3.92 -15.66
CA SER A 113 -0.97 3.37 -16.83
C SER A 113 0.54 3.60 -16.70
N ARG A 114 1.31 2.97 -17.60
CA ARG A 114 2.76 3.25 -17.71
C ARG A 114 3.05 4.72 -18.03
N GLU A 115 2.20 5.35 -18.83
CA GLU A 115 2.29 6.78 -19.14
C GLU A 115 2.02 7.65 -17.90
N THR A 116 0.95 7.32 -17.15
CA THR A 116 0.63 7.97 -15.87
C THR A 116 1.78 7.83 -14.86
N HIS A 117 2.43 6.66 -14.84
CA HIS A 117 3.60 6.43 -13.99
C HIS A 117 4.75 7.37 -14.35
N THR A 118 5.09 7.48 -15.65
CA THR A 118 6.19 8.35 -16.11
C THR A 118 5.92 9.81 -15.76
N ASP A 119 4.72 10.32 -16.03
CA ASP A 119 4.32 11.68 -15.66
C ASP A 119 4.37 11.90 -14.14
N ARG A 120 3.88 10.94 -13.36
CA ARG A 120 3.94 10.97 -11.89
C ARG A 120 5.38 11.07 -11.37
N LEU A 121 6.30 10.27 -11.88
CA LEU A 121 7.71 10.33 -11.48
C LEU A 121 8.32 11.70 -11.78
N ASN A 122 8.03 12.29 -12.94
CA ASN A 122 8.53 13.62 -13.28
C ASN A 122 8.02 14.68 -12.29
N ARG A 123 6.72 14.67 -11.97
CA ARG A 123 6.14 15.58 -10.96
C ARG A 123 6.74 15.37 -9.58
N LEU A 124 7.02 14.13 -9.19
CA LEU A 124 7.64 13.83 -7.90
C LEU A 124 9.10 14.30 -7.83
N ARG A 125 9.85 14.26 -8.94
CA ARG A 125 11.19 14.87 -9.05
C ARG A 125 11.13 16.39 -8.92
N GLU A 126 10.16 17.04 -9.58
CA GLU A 126 9.95 18.49 -9.49
C GLU A 126 9.69 18.97 -8.06
N VAL A 127 9.03 18.17 -7.23
CA VAL A 127 8.83 18.48 -5.80
C VAL A 127 9.95 17.97 -4.89
N GLY A 128 11.08 17.56 -5.47
CA GLY A 128 12.33 17.29 -4.77
C GLY A 128 12.47 15.91 -4.15
N LEU A 129 11.79 14.89 -4.70
CA LEU A 129 12.05 13.49 -4.32
C LEU A 129 13.28 12.95 -5.04
N THR A 130 14.10 12.22 -4.31
CA THR A 130 15.31 11.56 -4.83
C THR A 130 14.98 10.25 -5.55
N GLU A 131 15.88 9.77 -6.40
CA GLU A 131 15.69 8.47 -7.07
C GLU A 131 15.61 7.30 -6.08
N ALA A 132 16.29 7.39 -4.94
CA ALA A 132 16.20 6.37 -3.88
C ALA A 132 14.79 6.34 -3.23
N GLU A 133 14.16 7.51 -3.02
CA GLU A 133 12.77 7.58 -2.55
C GLU A 133 11.81 7.06 -3.62
N LEU A 134 12.00 7.46 -4.89
CA LEU A 134 11.16 7.03 -6.02
C LEU A 134 11.24 5.52 -6.28
N ALA A 135 12.39 4.89 -6.07
CA ALA A 135 12.57 3.45 -6.22
C ALA A 135 11.71 2.61 -5.25
N ARG A 136 11.17 3.22 -4.20
CA ARG A 136 10.25 2.57 -3.25
C ARG A 136 8.80 2.49 -3.74
N LEU A 137 8.48 3.17 -4.85
CA LEU A 137 7.13 3.23 -5.40
C LEU A 137 6.87 2.09 -6.38
N ALA A 138 5.97 1.19 -6.04
CA ALA A 138 5.39 0.23 -6.98
C ALA A 138 4.33 0.93 -7.84
N SER A 139 4.64 1.18 -9.11
CA SER A 139 3.73 1.87 -10.03
C SER A 139 4.05 1.49 -11.49
N PRO A 140 3.08 1.02 -12.25
CA PRO A 140 1.70 0.69 -11.85
C PRO A 140 1.64 -0.35 -10.73
N ILE A 141 0.69 -0.19 -9.78
CA ILE A 141 0.50 -1.10 -8.64
C ILE A 141 -0.02 -2.46 -9.08
N GLY A 142 0.52 -3.54 -8.53
CA GLY A 142 0.08 -4.92 -8.73
C GLY A 142 1.00 -5.75 -9.63
N LEU A 143 0.93 -7.06 -9.50
CA LEU A 143 1.61 -8.01 -10.36
C LEU A 143 0.90 -8.11 -11.73
N ASP A 144 1.64 -8.42 -12.79
CA ASP A 144 1.10 -8.67 -14.12
C ASP A 144 0.37 -10.03 -14.17
N LEU A 145 -0.90 -10.02 -13.77
CA LEU A 145 -1.81 -11.18 -13.83
C LEU A 145 -2.79 -11.09 -15.01
N GLY A 146 -2.73 -10.03 -15.83
CA GLY A 146 -3.72 -9.77 -16.87
C GLY A 146 -5.09 -9.34 -16.33
N ALA A 147 -5.15 -8.78 -15.10
CA ALA A 147 -6.35 -8.36 -14.41
C ALA A 147 -7.16 -7.33 -15.20
N ARG A 148 -8.50 -7.50 -15.20
CA ARG A 148 -9.45 -6.64 -15.95
C ARG A 148 -10.54 -6.05 -15.07
N THR A 149 -10.97 -6.77 -14.04
CA THR A 149 -12.02 -6.30 -13.11
C THR A 149 -11.42 -5.65 -11.87
N PRO A 150 -12.17 -4.87 -11.11
CA PRO A 150 -11.72 -4.36 -9.82
C PRO A 150 -11.26 -5.46 -8.85
N GLU A 151 -11.96 -6.59 -8.82
CA GLU A 151 -11.65 -7.73 -7.96
C GLU A 151 -10.33 -8.40 -8.38
N GLU A 152 -10.14 -8.65 -9.68
CA GLU A 152 -8.89 -9.21 -10.21
C GLU A 152 -7.70 -8.26 -9.94
N THR A 153 -7.91 -6.95 -10.11
CA THR A 153 -6.91 -5.95 -9.78
C THR A 153 -6.59 -5.94 -8.29
N ALA A 154 -7.59 -6.08 -7.42
CA ALA A 154 -7.36 -6.20 -5.98
C ALA A 154 -6.52 -7.43 -5.63
N VAL A 155 -6.74 -8.58 -6.30
CA VAL A 155 -5.90 -9.78 -6.16
C VAL A 155 -4.48 -9.51 -6.64
N SER A 156 -4.30 -8.85 -7.79
CA SER A 156 -2.99 -8.48 -8.32
C SER A 156 -2.20 -7.59 -7.34
N ILE A 157 -2.84 -6.58 -6.77
CA ILE A 157 -2.25 -5.70 -5.76
C ILE A 157 -1.90 -6.48 -4.48
N ALA A 158 -2.80 -7.31 -4.00
CA ALA A 158 -2.58 -8.12 -2.81
C ALA A 158 -1.41 -9.10 -2.99
N ALA A 159 -1.30 -9.71 -4.17
CA ALA A 159 -0.20 -10.61 -4.52
C ALA A 159 1.15 -9.87 -4.53
N GLU A 160 1.21 -8.64 -5.06
CA GLU A 160 2.42 -7.82 -5.03
C GLU A 160 2.81 -7.44 -3.60
N ILE A 161 1.85 -7.04 -2.76
CA ILE A 161 2.10 -6.73 -1.35
C ILE A 161 2.67 -7.96 -0.61
N ILE A 162 2.12 -9.16 -0.86
CA ILE A 162 2.61 -10.41 -0.28
C ILE A 162 4.02 -10.71 -0.77
N ALA A 163 4.26 -10.64 -2.08
CA ALA A 163 5.58 -10.87 -2.67
C ALA A 163 6.63 -9.90 -2.11
N HIS A 164 6.29 -8.61 -2.03
CA HIS A 164 7.17 -7.60 -1.46
C HIS A 164 7.50 -7.87 0.01
N ARG A 165 6.50 -8.26 0.80
CA ARG A 165 6.66 -8.52 2.23
C ARG A 165 7.57 -9.72 2.53
N TRP A 166 7.48 -10.76 1.73
CA TRP A 166 8.14 -12.04 1.99
C TRP A 166 9.28 -12.35 1.00
N GLY A 167 9.58 -11.44 0.07
CA GLY A 167 10.64 -11.64 -0.92
C GLY A 167 10.27 -12.65 -2.01
N GLY A 168 8.98 -12.83 -2.30
CA GLY A 168 8.51 -13.68 -3.38
C GLY A 168 8.71 -13.04 -4.75
N GLY A 169 9.00 -13.84 -5.77
CA GLY A 169 9.22 -13.37 -7.16
C GLY A 169 7.94 -13.23 -8.00
N GLY A 170 6.77 -13.62 -7.47
CA GLY A 170 5.50 -13.59 -8.23
C GLY A 170 5.42 -14.61 -9.37
N LEU A 171 6.37 -15.53 -9.47
CA LEU A 171 6.39 -16.61 -10.47
C LEU A 171 5.56 -17.81 -10.01
N PRO A 172 5.06 -18.67 -10.94
CA PRO A 172 4.48 -19.96 -10.57
C PRO A 172 5.48 -20.79 -9.75
N LEU A 173 4.99 -21.45 -8.69
CA LEU A 173 5.87 -22.28 -7.84
C LEU A 173 6.49 -23.46 -8.60
N THR A 174 5.88 -23.91 -9.70
CA THR A 174 6.43 -24.93 -10.60
C THR A 174 7.72 -24.48 -11.29
N ASP A 175 7.91 -23.16 -11.45
CA ASP A 175 9.03 -22.58 -12.19
C ASP A 175 10.14 -22.07 -11.24
N VAL A 176 9.95 -22.23 -9.93
CA VAL A 176 10.89 -21.78 -8.90
C VAL A 176 11.37 -22.94 -8.06
N GLY A 177 12.68 -23.07 -7.89
CA GLY A 177 13.29 -24.07 -6.99
C GLY A 177 13.50 -23.52 -5.57
N GLY A 178 13.77 -24.43 -4.62
CA GLY A 178 14.09 -24.06 -3.24
C GLY A 178 12.91 -24.09 -2.27
N ARG A 179 13.01 -23.30 -1.19
CA ARG A 179 11.94 -23.25 -0.17
C ARG A 179 10.72 -22.47 -0.67
N ILE A 180 9.52 -23.01 -0.43
CA ILE A 180 8.25 -22.34 -0.77
C ILE A 180 8.02 -21.12 0.14
N HIS A 181 8.36 -21.25 1.44
CA HIS A 181 8.25 -20.14 2.39
C HIS A 181 9.60 -19.47 2.56
N HIS A 182 9.64 -18.17 2.26
CA HIS A 182 10.79 -17.32 2.49
C HIS A 182 10.76 -16.80 3.92
N GLU A 183 11.90 -16.74 4.58
CA GLU A 183 12.03 -15.99 5.82
C GLU A 183 11.97 -14.49 5.51
N PRO A 184 11.43 -13.65 6.43
CA PRO A 184 11.48 -12.21 6.24
C PRO A 184 12.92 -11.79 5.96
N ALA A 185 13.15 -10.98 4.92
CA ALA A 185 14.47 -10.47 4.64
C ALA A 185 15.05 -9.84 5.93
N GLU A 186 16.20 -10.31 6.39
CA GLU A 186 16.89 -9.70 7.52
C GLU A 186 17.09 -8.22 7.19
N ARG A 187 16.47 -7.36 7.97
CA ARG A 187 16.69 -5.92 7.83
C ARG A 187 18.17 -5.65 8.08
N ALA A 188 18.81 -4.97 7.16
CA ALA A 188 20.13 -4.41 7.41
C ALA A 188 20.09 -3.68 8.77
N PRO A 189 21.09 -3.90 9.64
CA PRO A 189 21.14 -3.25 10.94
C PRO A 189 21.11 -1.73 10.73
N ASP A 190 20.26 -1.06 11.54
CA ASP A 190 20.15 0.40 11.60
C ASP A 190 21.57 0.97 11.82
N PRO A 191 22.08 1.79 10.90
CA PRO A 191 23.35 2.48 11.13
C PRO A 191 23.13 3.52 12.24
N ARG A 192 23.58 3.19 13.45
CA ARG A 192 23.63 4.12 14.60
C ARG A 192 24.64 5.23 14.35
#